data_dd219b24b4b76eb6a9e38c423d3dd82c
#
_entry.id   dd219b24b4b76eb6a9e38c423d3dd82c
#
_cell.length_a   1.000
_cell.length_b   1.000
_cell.length_c   1.000
_cell.angle_alpha   90.00
_cell.angle_beta   90.00
_cell.angle_gamma   90.00
#
_symmetry.space_group_name_H-M   'P 1'
#
loop_
_entity.id
_entity.type
_entity.pdbx_description
1 polymer ?
#
loop_
_entity_poly.entity_id
_entity_poly.type
_entity_poly.pdbx_seq_one_letter_code
_entity_poly.pdbx_strand_id
1 'polypeptide(L)' 'FAIVLEKIPAKLAKRVAEAVKIPIIGIGAGPDVDGQVLVLHDMLGITKQFSPRFLRRYLNLYDEIKVATERYI' A
#
# COMPACT_ATOMS: atom_id res chain seq x y z
N PHE A 1 19.72 -8.22 4.31
CA PHE A 1 19.15 -8.37 2.97
C PHE A 1 18.31 -7.15 2.58
N ALA A 2 17.16 -6.98 3.18
CA ALA A 2 16.30 -5.82 2.97
C ALA A 2 15.38 -5.65 4.18
N ILE A 3 14.82 -4.44 4.34
CA ILE A 3 13.87 -4.15 5.42
C ILE A 3 12.61 -3.57 4.78
N VAL A 4 11.45 -4.06 5.22
CA VAL A 4 10.15 -3.49 4.86
C VAL A 4 9.66 -2.64 6.02
N LEU A 5 9.34 -1.39 5.75
CA LEU A 5 8.79 -0.46 6.74
C LEU A 5 7.33 -0.17 6.37
N GLU A 6 6.43 -0.50 7.28
CA GLU A 6 4.99 -0.33 7.04
C GLU A 6 4.39 0.67 8.00
N LYS A 7 3.66 1.63 7.43
CA LYS A 7 2.84 2.58 8.18
C LYS A 7 3.61 3.32 9.28
N ILE A 8 4.79 3.83 8.95
CA ILE A 8 5.58 4.65 9.87
C ILE A 8 5.71 6.07 9.31
N PRO A 9 6.02 7.07 10.17
CA PRO A 9 6.20 8.44 9.70
C PRO A 9 7.28 8.54 8.62
N ALA A 10 7.01 9.33 7.58
CA ALA A 10 7.93 9.49 6.45
C ALA A 10 9.32 9.95 6.88
N LYS A 11 9.41 10.83 7.86
CA LYS A 11 10.70 11.31 8.39
C LYS A 11 11.52 10.20 9.02
N LEU A 12 10.86 9.29 9.73
CA LEU A 12 11.53 8.15 10.34
C LEU A 12 12.01 7.17 9.28
N ALA A 13 11.18 6.88 8.28
CA ALA A 13 11.55 6.01 7.16
C ALA A 13 12.78 6.56 6.42
N LYS A 14 12.79 7.87 6.17
CA LYS A 14 13.93 8.52 5.54
C LYS A 14 15.21 8.35 6.34
N ARG A 15 15.13 8.55 7.67
CA ARG A 15 16.29 8.37 8.55
C ARG A 15 16.81 6.93 8.55
N VAL A 16 15.91 5.96 8.55
CA VAL A 16 16.30 4.55 8.46
C VAL A 16 16.98 4.27 7.13
N ALA A 17 16.40 4.74 6.03
CA ALA A 17 16.97 4.52 4.69
C ALA A 17 18.37 5.13 4.57
N GLU A 18 18.61 6.27 5.20
CA GLU A 18 19.93 6.92 5.19
C GLU A 18 20.92 6.25 6.12
N ALA A 19 20.44 5.58 7.16
CA ALA A 19 21.29 5.01 8.20
C ALA A 19 21.83 3.60 7.86
N VAL A 20 21.22 2.90 6.92
CA VAL A 20 21.59 1.54 6.57
C VAL A 20 21.95 1.43 5.10
N LYS A 21 22.75 0.41 4.76
CA LYS A 21 23.18 0.18 3.36
C LYS A 21 22.26 -0.78 2.61
N ILE A 22 21.46 -1.55 3.35
CA ILE A 22 20.55 -2.51 2.73
C ILE A 22 19.30 -1.78 2.19
N PRO A 23 18.63 -2.33 1.16
CA PRO A 23 17.44 -1.70 0.60
C PRO A 23 16.31 -1.57 1.62
N ILE A 24 15.64 -0.44 1.60
CA ILE A 24 14.47 -0.16 2.41
C ILE A 24 13.25 -0.07 1.48
N ILE A 25 12.27 -0.91 1.74
CA ILE A 25 11.03 -0.95 0.96
C ILE A 25 9.91 -0.44 1.86
N GLY A 26 9.20 0.59 1.40
CA GLY A 26 8.16 1.22 2.18
C GLY A 26 6.76 0.88 1.68
N ILE A 27 5.86 0.75 2.63
CA ILE A 27 4.43 0.72 2.38
C ILE A 27 3.75 1.65 3.39
N GLY A 28 3.22 2.77 2.90
CA GLY A 28 2.66 3.80 3.78
C GLY A 28 3.71 4.46 4.67
N ALA A 29 4.94 4.59 4.18
CA ALA A 29 6.07 5.15 4.93
C ALA A 29 6.72 6.34 4.22
N GLY A 30 6.04 6.97 3.28
CA GLY A 30 6.54 8.13 2.53
C GLY A 30 7.42 7.76 1.35
N PRO A 31 7.88 8.76 0.58
CA PRO A 31 8.60 8.54 -0.67
C PRO A 31 10.11 8.36 -0.51
N ASP A 32 10.69 8.62 0.65
CA ASP A 32 12.14 8.71 0.84
C ASP A 32 12.77 7.37 1.24
N VAL A 33 12.42 6.34 0.51
CA VAL A 33 12.95 4.98 0.68
C VAL A 33 13.36 4.43 -0.69
N ASP A 34 14.01 3.28 -0.71
CA ASP A 34 14.58 2.73 -1.95
C ASP A 34 13.54 2.12 -2.87
N GLY A 35 12.45 1.59 -2.31
CA GLY A 35 11.38 1.01 -3.11
C GLY A 35 10.03 1.12 -2.41
N GLN A 36 8.97 0.91 -3.18
CA GLN A 36 7.59 0.97 -2.71
C GLN A 36 6.88 -0.35 -3.00
N VAL A 37 5.97 -0.72 -2.11
CA VAL A 37 5.11 -1.89 -2.33
C VAL A 37 3.70 -1.54 -1.90
N LEU A 38 2.73 -2.14 -2.54
CA LEU A 38 1.33 -1.99 -2.19
C LEU A 38 0.64 -3.33 -2.37
N VAL A 39 -0.17 -3.72 -1.39
CA VAL A 39 -0.91 -4.98 -1.45
C VAL A 39 -1.92 -4.92 -2.61
N LEU A 40 -1.91 -5.95 -3.44
CA LEU A 40 -2.75 -5.98 -4.65
C LEU A 40 -4.24 -5.80 -4.33
N HIS A 41 -4.72 -6.45 -3.29
CA HIS A 41 -6.12 -6.32 -2.86
C HIS A 41 -6.48 -4.88 -2.51
N ASP A 42 -5.55 -4.15 -1.90
CA ASP A 42 -5.75 -2.74 -1.53
C ASP A 42 -5.70 -1.85 -2.76
N MET A 43 -4.74 -2.09 -3.64
CA MET A 43 -4.61 -1.33 -4.88
C MET A 43 -5.86 -1.42 -5.74
N LEU A 44 -6.45 -2.60 -5.82
CA LEU A 44 -7.62 -2.85 -6.65
C LEU A 44 -8.94 -2.59 -5.93
N GLY A 45 -8.91 -2.33 -4.62
CA GLY A 45 -10.13 -2.08 -3.85
C GLY A 45 -11.03 -3.30 -3.73
N ILE A 46 -10.44 -4.49 -3.57
CA ILE A 46 -11.20 -5.71 -3.38
C ILE A 46 -11.83 -5.76 -1.99
N THR A 47 -11.12 -5.27 -0.98
CA THR A 47 -11.60 -5.23 0.40
C THR A 47 -12.18 -3.86 0.69
N LYS A 48 -13.51 -3.78 0.82
CA LYS A 48 -14.19 -2.50 1.00
C LYS A 48 -14.02 -1.92 2.40
N GLN A 49 -13.99 -2.78 3.42
CA GLN A 49 -13.98 -2.34 4.82
C GLN A 49 -12.63 -1.84 5.30
N PHE A 50 -11.54 -2.22 4.64
CA PHE A 50 -10.20 -1.82 5.04
C PHE A 50 -9.72 -0.68 4.14
N SER A 51 -9.62 0.53 4.71
CA SER A 51 -9.20 1.70 3.96
C SER A 51 -8.38 2.64 4.86
N PRO A 52 -7.12 2.27 5.20
CA PRO A 52 -6.27 3.13 6.02
C PRO A 52 -5.85 4.39 5.25
N ARG A 53 -5.44 5.43 6.00
CA ARG A 53 -5.08 6.73 5.44
C ARG A 53 -4.01 6.68 4.37
N PHE A 54 -3.00 5.84 4.54
CA PHE A 54 -1.89 5.76 3.59
C PHE A 54 -2.28 5.09 2.29
N LEU A 55 -3.46 4.47 2.24
CA LEU A 55 -3.87 3.63 1.12
C LEU A 55 -4.53 4.46 0.04
N ARG A 56 -3.92 4.48 -1.13
CA ARG A 56 -4.53 5.02 -2.34
C ARG A 56 -5.07 3.87 -3.16
N ARG A 57 -6.37 3.88 -3.40
CA ARG A 57 -7.01 2.88 -4.26
C ARG A 57 -7.00 3.35 -5.69
N TYR A 58 -6.61 2.46 -6.57
CA TYR A 58 -6.55 2.74 -8.01
C TYR A 58 -7.75 2.20 -8.75
N LEU A 59 -8.57 1.37 -8.06
CA LEU A 59 -9.78 0.79 -8.61
C LEU A 59 -10.70 0.40 -7.45
N ASN A 60 -12.00 0.37 -7.69
CA ASN A 60 -13.01 -0.09 -6.72
C ASN A 60 -13.59 -1.44 -7.18
N LEU A 61 -12.75 -2.46 -7.21
CA LEU A 61 -13.11 -3.76 -7.77
C LEU A 61 -14.22 -4.44 -6.98
N TYR A 62 -14.30 -4.23 -5.67
CA TYR A 62 -15.39 -4.76 -4.87
C TYR A 62 -16.75 -4.34 -5.44
N ASP A 63 -16.91 -3.04 -5.72
CA ASP A 63 -18.18 -2.50 -6.24
C ASP A 63 -18.46 -3.02 -7.66
N GLU A 64 -17.43 -3.15 -8.48
CA GLU A 64 -17.56 -3.69 -9.83
C GLU A 64 -18.01 -5.15 -9.83
N ILE A 65 -17.41 -5.95 -8.97
CA ILE A 65 -17.78 -7.37 -8.83
C ILE A 65 -19.22 -7.49 -8.34
N LYS A 66 -19.61 -6.67 -7.37
CA LYS A 66 -20.97 -6.66 -6.83
C LYS A 66 -21.99 -6.35 -7.93
N VAL A 67 -21.76 -5.29 -8.67
CA VAL A 67 -22.65 -4.88 -9.76
C VAL A 67 -22.75 -5.96 -10.84
N ALA A 68 -21.61 -6.53 -11.22
CA ALA A 68 -21.58 -7.60 -12.22
C ALA A 68 -22.39 -8.81 -11.75
N THR A 69 -22.24 -9.18 -10.48
CA THR A 69 -22.99 -10.31 -9.90
C THR A 69 -24.48 -10.04 -9.88
N GLU A 70 -24.88 -8.84 -9.48
CA GLU A 70 -26.30 -8.45 -9.46
C GLU A 70 -26.91 -8.49 -10.87
N ARG A 71 -26.16 -8.07 -11.89
CA ARG A 71 -26.62 -8.12 -13.29
C ARG A 71 -26.76 -9.56 -13.79
N TYR A 72 -25.91 -10.45 -13.32
CA TYR A 72 -25.94 -11.86 -13.70
C TYR A 72 -27.20 -12.54 -13.16
N ILE A 73 -27.56 -12.26 -11.91
CA ILE A 73 -28.73 -12.83 -11.26
C ILE A 73 -30.02 -12.22 -11.81
#